data_b47d2eaca42ee0d416f4b047ccd6c824
#
_entry.id   b47d2eaca42ee0d416f4b047ccd6c824
#
_cell.length_a   1.000
_cell.length_b   1.000
_cell.length_c   1.000
_cell.angle_alpha   90.00
_cell.angle_beta   90.00
_cell.angle_gamma   90.00
#
_symmetry.space_group_name_H-M   'P 1'
#
loop_
_entity.id
_entity.type
_entity.pdbx_description
1 polymer ?
#
loop_
_entity_poly.entity_id
_entity_poly.type
_entity_poly.pdbx_seq_one_letter_code
_entity_poly.pdbx_strand_id
1 'polypeptide(L)'
;MANKDRKFTKKNKDNLVKAIVAGNYITTACEYAGVNHNTFYDWDRKGKRAVEESERDGTLLSKHPLYKYARFNEMMQKAIADSEVGNCL
;
A
#
# COMPACT_ATOMS: atom_id res chain seq x y z
N MET A 1 15.21 8.36 14.71
CA MET A 1 13.98 8.23 14.40
C MET A 1 13.74 7.81 13.07
N ALA A 2 13.18 6.74 12.93
CA ALA A 2 12.91 6.22 11.65
C ALA A 2 11.93 7.11 10.96
N ASN A 3 12.25 7.48 9.78
CA ASN A 3 11.41 8.37 9.02
C ASN A 3 10.74 7.66 7.88
N LYS A 4 10.20 6.49 8.15
CA LYS A 4 9.53 5.71 7.13
C LYS A 4 8.38 6.47 6.50
N ASP A 5 7.72 7.33 7.30
CA ASP A 5 6.61 8.13 6.78
C ASP A 5 7.06 9.21 5.81
N ARG A 6 8.34 9.54 5.78
CA ARG A 6 8.86 10.53 4.81
C ARG A 6 8.63 10.07 3.38
N LYS A 7 8.64 8.77 3.15
CA LYS A 7 8.43 8.22 1.81
C LYS A 7 6.95 7.96 1.53
N PHE A 8 6.09 8.10 2.53
CA PHE A 8 4.67 7.83 2.38
C PHE A 8 3.95 9.08 1.84
N THR A 9 4.31 9.48 0.63
CA THR A 9 3.77 10.66 -0.04
C THR A 9 2.84 10.24 -1.16
N LYS A 10 1.99 11.16 -1.58
CA LYS A 10 1.09 10.90 -2.70
C LYS A 10 1.89 10.52 -3.94
N LYS A 11 2.99 11.23 -4.20
CA LYS A 11 3.81 10.96 -5.38
C LYS A 11 4.34 9.54 -5.37
N ASN A 12 4.90 9.09 -4.25
CA ASN A 12 5.45 7.75 -4.16
C ASN A 12 4.36 6.70 -4.26
N LYS A 13 3.21 6.94 -3.62
CA LYS A 13 2.09 6.01 -3.71
C LYS A 13 1.57 5.90 -5.15
N ASP A 14 1.45 7.02 -5.84
CA ASP A 14 0.99 7.02 -7.22
C ASP A 14 1.98 6.28 -8.11
N ASN A 15 3.28 6.48 -7.88
CA ASN A 15 4.30 5.78 -8.66
C ASN A 15 4.26 4.28 -8.43
N LEU A 16 4.04 3.86 -7.19
CA LEU A 16 3.88 2.44 -6.88
C LEU A 16 2.67 1.85 -7.60
N VAL A 17 1.54 2.54 -7.54
CA VAL A 17 0.33 2.07 -8.21
C VAL A 17 0.55 1.97 -9.71
N LYS A 18 1.15 2.99 -10.31
CA LYS A 18 1.42 3.00 -11.75
C LYS A 18 2.28 1.83 -12.17
N ALA A 19 3.33 1.55 -11.39
CA ALA A 19 4.24 0.46 -11.72
C ALA A 19 3.55 -0.89 -11.60
N ILE A 20 2.71 -1.07 -10.60
CA ILE A 20 1.98 -2.32 -10.40
C ILE A 20 0.95 -2.52 -11.53
N VAL A 21 0.22 -1.47 -11.89
CA VAL A 21 -0.76 -1.56 -12.98
C VAL A 21 -0.07 -1.89 -14.29
N ALA A 22 1.16 -1.42 -14.47
CA ALA A 22 1.94 -1.73 -15.66
C ALA A 22 2.46 -3.17 -15.69
N GLY A 23 2.21 -3.94 -14.63
CA GLY A 23 2.58 -5.35 -14.61
C GLY A 23 3.91 -5.66 -13.91
N ASN A 24 4.48 -4.71 -13.20
CA ASN A 24 5.73 -4.93 -12.49
C ASN A 24 5.53 -5.62 -11.16
N TYR A 25 6.56 -6.34 -10.72
CA TYR A 25 6.56 -6.91 -9.37
C TYR A 25 6.68 -5.81 -8.33
N ILE A 26 6.29 -6.13 -7.10
CA ILE A 26 6.33 -5.17 -5.99
C ILE A 26 7.75 -4.62 -5.78
N THR A 27 8.77 -5.49 -5.85
CA THR A 27 10.15 -5.04 -5.66
C THR A 27 10.55 -4.04 -6.74
N THR A 28 10.19 -4.32 -7.99
CA THR A 28 10.49 -3.41 -9.10
C THR A 28 9.74 -2.10 -8.96
N ALA A 29 8.47 -2.17 -8.53
CA ALA A 29 7.66 -0.97 -8.30
C ALA A 29 8.27 -0.10 -7.21
N CYS A 30 8.76 -0.73 -6.14
CA CYS A 30 9.42 0.00 -5.05
C CYS A 30 10.68 0.69 -5.54
N GLU A 31 11.47 0.03 -6.36
CA GLU A 31 12.66 0.64 -6.93
C GLU A 31 12.32 1.86 -7.77
N TYR A 32 11.29 1.71 -8.60
CA TYR A 32 10.84 2.80 -9.45
C TYR A 32 10.39 4.01 -8.62
N ALA A 33 9.70 3.75 -7.53
CA ALA A 33 9.17 4.83 -6.67
C ALA A 33 10.20 5.37 -5.68
N GLY A 34 11.37 4.75 -5.60
CA GLY A 34 12.39 5.15 -4.64
C GLY A 34 12.06 4.77 -3.21
N VAL A 35 11.29 3.71 -3.04
CA VAL A 35 10.86 3.23 -1.72
C VAL A 35 11.52 1.89 -1.45
N ASN A 36 12.13 1.74 -0.27
CA ASN A 36 12.70 0.47 0.11
C ASN A 36 11.57 -0.55 0.30
N HIS A 37 11.74 -1.77 -0.23
CA HIS A 37 10.68 -2.76 -0.15
C HIS A 37 10.35 -3.16 1.28
N ASN A 38 11.31 -3.11 2.19
CA ASN A 38 11.04 -3.36 3.61
C ASN A 38 10.10 -2.29 4.19
N THR A 39 10.28 -1.05 3.76
CA THR A 39 9.40 0.05 4.16
C THR A 39 8.00 -0.19 3.62
N PHE A 40 7.92 -0.63 2.36
CA PHE A 40 6.62 -0.93 1.75
C PHE A 40 5.90 -2.03 2.53
N TYR A 41 6.59 -3.10 2.88
CA TYR A 41 5.97 -4.19 3.63
C TYR A 41 5.56 -3.75 5.04
N ASP A 42 6.30 -2.81 5.62
CA ASP A 42 5.93 -2.25 6.91
C ASP A 42 4.60 -1.49 6.81
N TRP A 43 4.43 -0.71 5.74
CA TRP A 43 3.17 -0.02 5.49
C TRP A 43 2.03 -1.01 5.31
N ASP A 44 2.29 -2.09 4.58
CA ASP A 44 1.29 -3.12 4.34
C ASP A 44 0.82 -3.76 5.64
N ARG A 45 1.76 -4.08 6.53
CA ARG A 45 1.44 -4.65 7.83
C ARG A 45 0.62 -3.69 8.68
N LYS A 46 0.99 -2.41 8.66
CA LYS A 46 0.24 -1.40 9.41
C LYS A 46 -1.19 -1.30 8.92
N GLY A 47 -1.38 -1.36 7.61
CA GLY A 47 -2.72 -1.33 7.03
C GLY A 47 -3.56 -2.51 7.46
N LYS A 48 -2.99 -3.71 7.42
CA LYS A 48 -3.69 -4.93 7.84
C LYS A 48 -4.03 -4.88 9.32
N ARG A 49 -3.11 -4.36 10.13
CA ARG A 49 -3.33 -4.22 11.56
C ARG A 49 -4.49 -3.28 11.85
N ALA A 50 -4.58 -2.17 11.09
CA ALA A 50 -5.68 -1.23 11.27
C ALA A 50 -7.03 -1.90 11.02
N VAL A 51 -7.11 -2.70 9.97
CA VAL A 51 -8.35 -3.41 9.64
C VAL A 51 -8.71 -4.40 10.75
N GLU A 52 -7.74 -5.20 11.19
CA GLU A 52 -7.98 -6.19 12.24
C GLU A 52 -8.45 -5.54 13.53
N GLU A 53 -7.77 -4.48 13.95
CA GLU A 53 -8.11 -3.81 15.21
C GLU A 53 -9.48 -3.14 15.13
N SER A 54 -9.80 -2.55 13.99
CA SER A 54 -11.10 -1.92 13.81
C SER A 54 -12.23 -2.94 13.90
N GLU A 55 -12.05 -4.09 13.27
CA GLU A 55 -13.05 -5.15 13.30
C GLU A 55 -13.20 -5.73 14.70
N ARG A 56 -12.07 -5.98 15.37
CA ARG A 56 -12.10 -6.55 16.71
C ARG A 56 -12.77 -5.62 17.70
N ASP A 57 -12.48 -4.32 17.60
CA ASP A 57 -12.98 -3.34 18.55
C ASP A 57 -14.34 -2.77 18.17
N GLY A 58 -14.85 -3.08 16.98
CA GLY A 58 -16.13 -2.56 16.51
C GLY A 58 -16.09 -1.07 16.20
N THR A 59 -14.91 -0.53 15.91
CA THR A 59 -14.77 0.89 15.61
C THR A 59 -14.68 1.11 14.10
N LEU A 60 -14.90 2.36 13.69
CA LEU A 60 -14.79 2.71 12.28
C LEU A 60 -13.32 2.72 11.86
N LEU A 61 -13.03 2.04 10.76
CA LEU A 61 -11.68 1.99 10.25
C LEU A 61 -11.14 3.39 9.96
N SER A 62 -11.99 4.28 9.45
CA SER A 62 -11.58 5.64 9.11
C SER A 62 -11.08 6.45 10.30
N LYS A 63 -11.39 6.00 11.51
CA LYS A 63 -10.92 6.68 12.72
C LYS A 63 -9.69 6.06 13.33
N HIS A 64 -9.19 4.99 12.75
CA HIS A 64 -8.00 4.32 13.25
C HIS A 64 -6.76 5.16 12.94
N PRO A 65 -5.80 5.26 13.87
CA PRO A 65 -4.57 6.05 13.63
C PRO A 65 -3.78 5.59 12.40
N LEU A 66 -3.89 4.32 12.03
CA LEU A 66 -3.18 3.76 10.88
C LEU A 66 -4.06 3.65 9.64
N TYR A 67 -5.17 4.39 9.61
CA TYR A 67 -6.11 4.33 8.49
C TYR A 67 -5.46 4.63 7.14
N LYS A 68 -4.52 5.57 7.11
CA LYS A 68 -3.85 5.92 5.84
C LYS A 68 -3.13 4.73 5.22
N TYR A 69 -2.61 3.84 6.05
CA TYR A 69 -1.94 2.64 5.56
C TYR A 69 -2.95 1.61 5.05
N ALA A 70 -4.12 1.54 5.70
CA ALA A 70 -5.20 0.67 5.25
C ALA A 70 -5.70 1.10 3.88
N ARG A 71 -5.84 2.39 3.66
CA ARG A 71 -6.24 2.92 2.36
C ARG A 71 -5.21 2.62 1.29
N PHE A 72 -3.93 2.77 1.63
CA PHE A 72 -2.86 2.46 0.70
C PHE A 72 -2.87 0.97 0.35
N ASN A 73 -3.05 0.11 1.34
CA ASN A 73 -3.13 -1.33 1.12
C ASN A 73 -4.26 -1.65 0.14
N GLU A 74 -5.42 -1.03 0.33
CA GLU A 74 -6.56 -1.22 -0.54
C GLU A 74 -6.26 -0.79 -1.96
N MET A 75 -5.61 0.37 -2.12
CA MET A 75 -5.19 0.86 -3.44
C MET A 75 -4.27 -0.13 -4.13
N MET A 76 -3.32 -0.69 -3.39
CA MET A 76 -2.36 -1.65 -3.96
C MET A 76 -3.04 -2.94 -4.36
N GLN A 77 -3.97 -3.43 -3.55
CA GLN A 77 -4.70 -4.65 -3.88
C GLN A 77 -5.52 -4.45 -5.14
N LYS A 78 -6.15 -3.30 -5.28
CA LYS A 78 -6.92 -2.98 -6.47
C LYS A 78 -6.00 -2.89 -7.70
N ALA A 79 -4.84 -2.28 -7.55
CA ALA A 79 -3.88 -2.16 -8.65
C ALA A 79 -3.40 -3.54 -9.10
N ILE A 80 -3.15 -4.45 -8.16
CA ILE A 80 -2.73 -5.80 -8.47
C ILE A 80 -3.83 -6.53 -9.22
N ALA A 81 -5.07 -6.40 -8.75
CA ALA A 81 -6.21 -7.05 -9.40
C ALA A 81 -6.40 -6.51 -10.81
N ASP A 82 -6.28 -5.20 -10.98
CA ASP A 82 -6.43 -4.59 -12.30
C ASP A 82 -5.34 -5.08 -13.25
N SER A 83 -4.12 -5.23 -12.75
CA SER A 83 -3.01 -5.73 -13.54
C SER A 83 -3.26 -7.17 -13.98
N GLU A 84 -3.75 -8.01 -13.08
CA GLU A 84 -4.04 -9.40 -13.40
C GLU A 84 -5.14 -9.51 -14.44
N VAL A 85 -6.19 -8.71 -14.31
CA VAL A 85 -7.28 -8.69 -15.27
C VAL A 85 -6.75 -8.27 -16.64
N GLY A 86 -5.91 -7.25 -16.68
CA GLY A 86 -5.31 -6.81 -17.93
C GLY A 86 -4.48 -7.88 -18.59
N ASN A 87 -3.79 -8.69 -17.79
CA ASN A 87 -2.93 -9.74 -18.31
C ASN A 87 -3.71 -10.96 -18.80
N CYS A 88 -4.94 -11.11 -18.36
CA CYS A 88 -5.78 -12.23 -18.78
C CYS A 88 -6.41 -12.03 -20.14
N LEU A 89 -6.28 -10.84 -20.65
CA LEU A 89 -6.86 -10.53 -21.96
C LEU A 89 -5.87 -10.84 -23.07
#